data_3b3f0d18ec41fce82352e8119827e170
#
_entry.id   3b3f0d18ec41fce82352e8119827e170
#
_cell.length_a   1.000
_cell.length_b   1.000
_cell.length_c   1.000
_cell.angle_alpha   90.00
_cell.angle_beta   90.00
_cell.angle_gamma   90.00
#
_symmetry.space_group_name_H-M   'P 1'
#
loop_
_entity.id
_entity.type
_entity.pdbx_description
1 polymer ?
#
loop_
_entity_poly.entity_id
_entity_poly.type
_entity_poly.pdbx_seq_one_letter_code
_entity_poly.pdbx_strand_id
1 'polypeptide(L)'
;MSLKDCYNFEDFRKLAKKKLPSPIFHYIDGGSDDETTLKRNTEAFNDCDLIPNVLASVGKPDLSTNIFGRKIDMPIFLSPCAMQRLYHHDGDKASAKAANKFGTFYSMSTMANNTIEEISNLSSGPKLFQLYVHKDQSITNDLIDRCRRSGFDGMCLTVDTLVAGNRERDHRTGFTTPPKLTLKSLLSFAAHPTWVFNYLIHEKFKLANVATKTDKGTNIAKSVIDYINEQYDPAMNWKDAEYCVKKWNGPFALKGVMSVEDAKRAIDIGCSAIMISNHGGRQLDGSRSPFDQIKAISDAVGDKLEIILDGGIRRGSHVLKAIAAGAKACSFGKMFLFSLAAGGQQGVEHLLKTIHDEINRNMVLMGCKNLKELNSSKLIYR
;
A
#
# COMPACT_ATOMS: atom_id res chain seq x y z
N MET A 1 -13.51 14.38 18.51
CA MET A 1 -13.55 13.43 17.38
C MET A 1 -12.95 12.12 17.85
N SER A 2 -13.71 11.09 17.87
CA SER A 2 -13.34 9.73 18.22
C SER A 2 -13.30 8.85 16.97
N LEU A 3 -12.91 7.58 17.09
CA LEU A 3 -12.92 6.65 15.96
C LEU A 3 -14.32 6.46 15.38
N LYS A 4 -15.36 6.49 16.23
CA LYS A 4 -16.76 6.35 15.80
C LYS A 4 -17.26 7.50 14.92
N ASP A 5 -16.59 8.65 14.97
CA ASP A 5 -16.90 9.85 14.18
C ASP A 5 -16.18 9.86 12.82
N CYS A 6 -15.45 8.79 12.47
CA CYS A 6 -14.72 8.68 11.22
C CYS A 6 -15.59 7.97 10.17
N TYR A 7 -16.12 8.72 9.21
CA TYR A 7 -16.98 8.22 8.13
C TYR A 7 -16.27 8.18 6.77
N ASN A 8 -15.08 8.77 6.66
CA ASN A 8 -14.35 8.90 5.40
C ASN A 8 -12.85 9.11 5.65
N PHE A 9 -12.07 9.11 4.55
CA PHE A 9 -10.62 9.33 4.58
C PHE A 9 -10.20 10.58 5.37
N GLU A 10 -10.87 11.72 5.15
CA GLU A 10 -10.49 12.98 5.81
C GLU A 10 -10.72 12.95 7.32
N ASP A 11 -11.71 12.21 7.79
CA ASP A 11 -11.96 12.05 9.23
C ASP A 11 -10.86 11.24 9.90
N PHE A 12 -10.45 10.10 9.28
CA PHE A 12 -9.30 9.33 9.76
C PHE A 12 -8.02 10.17 9.72
N ARG A 13 -7.80 10.92 8.66
CA ARG A 13 -6.65 11.81 8.51
C ARG A 13 -6.61 12.89 9.60
N LYS A 14 -7.75 13.55 9.87
CA LYS A 14 -7.88 14.55 10.95
C LYS A 14 -7.63 13.93 12.33
N LEU A 15 -8.16 12.73 12.59
CA LEU A 15 -7.95 12.04 13.87
C LEU A 15 -6.49 11.60 14.02
N ALA A 16 -5.87 11.05 12.98
CA ALA A 16 -4.46 10.70 12.96
C ALA A 16 -3.55 11.93 13.23
N LYS A 17 -3.88 13.08 12.61
CA LYS A 17 -3.15 14.35 12.84
C LYS A 17 -3.18 14.79 14.30
N LYS A 18 -4.26 14.49 15.04
CA LYS A 18 -4.37 14.79 16.47
C LYS A 18 -3.59 13.82 17.35
N LYS A 19 -3.26 12.63 16.86
CA LYS A 19 -2.60 11.57 17.63
C LYS A 19 -1.11 11.44 17.33
N LEU A 20 -0.67 11.90 16.17
CA LEU A 20 0.71 11.76 15.71
C LEU A 20 1.51 13.06 15.86
N PRO A 21 2.75 12.99 16.32
CA PRO A 21 3.70 14.09 16.21
C PRO A 21 3.81 14.56 14.74
N SER A 22 3.98 15.88 14.56
CA SER A 22 4.00 16.51 13.23
C SER A 22 4.96 15.83 12.23
N PRO A 23 6.22 15.46 12.60
CA PRO A 23 7.10 14.77 11.67
C PRO A 23 6.53 13.45 11.17
N ILE A 24 5.95 12.65 12.06
CA ILE A 24 5.36 11.34 11.72
C ILE A 24 4.12 11.51 10.86
N PHE A 25 3.26 12.50 11.19
CA PHE A 25 2.08 12.80 10.37
C PHE A 25 2.48 13.23 8.96
N HIS A 26 3.42 14.16 8.81
CA HIS A 26 3.87 14.65 7.50
C HIS A 26 4.56 13.57 6.68
N TYR A 27 5.25 12.64 7.31
CA TYR A 27 5.83 11.49 6.63
C TYR A 27 4.78 10.62 5.91
N ILE A 28 3.60 10.39 6.53
CA ILE A 28 2.49 9.68 5.86
C ILE A 28 1.84 10.58 4.80
N ASP A 29 1.52 11.83 5.19
CA ASP A 29 0.66 12.73 4.44
C ASP A 29 1.33 13.28 3.18
N GLY A 30 2.65 13.49 3.21
CA GLY A 30 3.42 14.12 2.16
C GLY A 30 3.57 13.30 0.89
N GLY A 31 3.89 14.03 -0.18
CA GLY A 31 4.37 13.56 -1.47
C GLY A 31 5.78 14.04 -1.76
N SER A 32 6.22 13.91 -3.02
CA SER A 32 7.48 14.47 -3.51
C SER A 32 7.28 15.84 -4.12
N ASP A 33 8.31 16.67 -4.06
CA ASP A 33 8.42 17.98 -4.67
C ASP A 33 7.18 18.87 -4.43
N ASP A 34 6.48 19.31 -5.48
CA ASP A 34 5.27 20.16 -5.39
C ASP A 34 3.98 19.39 -5.06
N GLU A 35 4.07 18.05 -4.90
CA GLU A 35 2.93 17.17 -4.60
C GLU A 35 1.81 17.19 -5.67
N THR A 36 2.17 17.51 -6.91
CA THR A 36 1.23 17.52 -8.04
C THR A 36 0.67 16.14 -8.31
N THR A 37 1.54 15.13 -8.37
CA THR A 37 1.14 13.72 -8.54
C THR A 37 0.30 13.21 -7.36
N LEU A 38 0.68 13.60 -6.13
CA LEU A 38 -0.10 13.24 -4.93
C LEU A 38 -1.55 13.71 -5.02
N LYS A 39 -1.77 14.96 -5.45
CA LYS A 39 -3.11 15.55 -5.63
C LYS A 39 -3.83 14.86 -6.79
N ARG A 40 -3.17 14.76 -7.95
CA ARG A 40 -3.72 14.16 -9.17
C ARG A 40 -4.17 12.71 -8.95
N ASN A 41 -3.48 11.93 -8.13
CA ASN A 41 -3.84 10.54 -7.85
C ASN A 41 -5.30 10.37 -7.37
N THR A 42 -5.83 11.33 -6.64
CA THR A 42 -7.22 11.30 -6.18
C THR A 42 -8.15 12.08 -7.11
N GLU A 43 -7.70 13.21 -7.65
CA GLU A 43 -8.48 14.06 -8.55
C GLU A 43 -8.83 13.35 -9.86
N ALA A 44 -7.96 12.47 -10.36
CA ALA A 44 -8.20 11.70 -11.58
C ALA A 44 -9.51 10.91 -11.58
N PHE A 45 -9.98 10.47 -10.42
CA PHE A 45 -11.27 9.81 -10.32
C PHE A 45 -12.46 10.75 -10.60
N ASN A 46 -12.28 12.07 -10.49
CA ASN A 46 -13.34 13.05 -10.77
C ASN A 46 -13.54 13.26 -12.29
N ASP A 47 -12.55 12.87 -13.10
CA ASP A 47 -12.64 12.98 -14.56
C ASP A 47 -13.38 11.79 -15.19
N CYS A 48 -13.98 10.93 -14.38
CA CYS A 48 -14.70 9.77 -14.81
C CYS A 48 -16.00 9.61 -14.01
N ASP A 49 -17.12 9.45 -14.69
CA ASP A 49 -18.44 9.25 -14.08
C ASP A 49 -18.88 7.79 -14.19
N LEU A 50 -19.70 7.35 -13.21
CA LEU A 50 -20.35 6.04 -13.18
C LEU A 50 -21.74 6.13 -13.82
N ILE A 51 -22.10 5.14 -14.64
CA ILE A 51 -23.43 5.03 -15.30
C ILE A 51 -24.23 3.94 -14.59
N PRO A 52 -25.21 4.29 -13.73
CA PRO A 52 -26.04 3.31 -13.06
C PRO A 52 -27.11 2.71 -13.97
N ASN A 53 -27.50 1.45 -13.68
CA ASN A 53 -28.71 0.84 -14.21
C ASN A 53 -29.72 0.64 -13.09
N VAL A 54 -30.96 1.01 -13.33
CA VAL A 54 -32.04 0.90 -12.34
C VAL A 54 -32.82 -0.40 -12.49
N LEU A 55 -33.58 -0.79 -11.45
CA LEU A 55 -34.50 -1.92 -11.43
C LEU A 55 -33.83 -3.29 -11.72
N ALA A 56 -32.53 -3.43 -11.39
CA ALA A 56 -31.73 -4.61 -11.70
C ALA A 56 -31.91 -5.77 -10.69
N SER A 57 -32.74 -5.61 -9.65
CA SER A 57 -32.99 -6.63 -8.61
C SER A 57 -31.70 -7.22 -8.03
N VAL A 58 -30.78 -6.34 -7.58
CA VAL A 58 -29.44 -6.73 -7.16
C VAL A 58 -29.46 -7.53 -5.86
N GLY A 59 -30.28 -7.14 -4.87
CA GLY A 59 -30.26 -7.72 -3.54
C GLY A 59 -28.92 -7.47 -2.83
N LYS A 60 -28.22 -8.54 -2.46
CA LYS A 60 -26.87 -8.48 -1.85
C LYS A 60 -25.82 -8.80 -2.95
N PRO A 61 -25.01 -7.83 -3.37
CA PRO A 61 -23.99 -8.07 -4.37
C PRO A 61 -22.84 -8.94 -3.85
N ASP A 62 -22.23 -9.73 -4.74
CA ASP A 62 -21.00 -10.47 -4.48
C ASP A 62 -19.79 -9.55 -4.76
N LEU A 63 -19.03 -9.21 -3.73
CA LEU A 63 -17.83 -8.36 -3.81
C LEU A 63 -16.54 -9.19 -3.90
N SER A 64 -16.64 -10.51 -3.89
CA SER A 64 -15.44 -11.37 -3.88
C SER A 64 -14.72 -11.36 -5.24
N THR A 65 -13.40 -11.50 -5.18
CA THR A 65 -12.54 -11.69 -6.36
C THR A 65 -11.39 -12.64 -6.04
N ASN A 66 -10.71 -13.12 -7.09
CA ASN A 66 -9.48 -13.90 -6.94
C ASN A 66 -8.30 -13.05 -7.38
N ILE A 67 -7.25 -13.02 -6.56
CA ILE A 67 -5.98 -12.35 -6.84
C ILE A 67 -4.84 -13.18 -6.27
N PHE A 68 -3.72 -13.30 -6.97
CA PHE A 68 -2.59 -14.17 -6.59
C PHE A 68 -3.01 -15.61 -6.25
N GLY A 69 -4.00 -16.14 -6.98
CA GLY A 69 -4.54 -17.50 -6.74
C GLY A 69 -5.39 -17.65 -5.47
N ARG A 70 -5.68 -16.57 -4.75
CA ARG A 70 -6.49 -16.58 -3.52
C ARG A 70 -7.79 -15.81 -3.68
N LYS A 71 -8.87 -16.37 -3.18
CA LYS A 71 -10.13 -15.65 -3.04
C LYS A 71 -10.02 -14.62 -1.90
N ILE A 72 -10.48 -13.40 -2.16
CA ILE A 72 -10.68 -12.33 -1.16
C ILE A 72 -12.13 -11.87 -1.19
N ASP A 73 -12.64 -11.45 -0.02
CA ASP A 73 -14.08 -11.17 0.16
C ASP A 73 -14.49 -9.78 -0.39
N MET A 74 -13.52 -8.93 -0.71
CA MET A 74 -13.75 -7.62 -1.32
C MET A 74 -12.55 -7.22 -2.22
N PRO A 75 -12.76 -6.44 -3.29
CA PRO A 75 -11.74 -6.14 -4.28
C PRO A 75 -10.76 -5.05 -3.83
N ILE A 76 -10.38 -5.06 -2.54
CA ILE A 76 -9.46 -4.08 -1.98
C ILE A 76 -8.64 -4.70 -0.86
N PHE A 77 -7.35 -4.31 -0.76
CA PHE A 77 -6.44 -4.80 0.26
C PHE A 77 -5.42 -3.75 0.73
N LEU A 78 -4.70 -4.04 1.80
CA LEU A 78 -3.73 -3.14 2.39
C LEU A 78 -2.43 -3.15 1.58
N SER A 79 -2.04 -2.00 1.00
CA SER A 79 -0.75 -1.84 0.29
C SER A 79 0.43 -2.09 1.23
N PRO A 80 1.58 -2.53 0.70
CA PRO A 80 2.78 -2.67 1.51
C PRO A 80 3.27 -1.30 2.00
N CYS A 81 3.23 -1.10 3.31
CA CYS A 81 3.69 0.11 3.96
C CYS A 81 4.70 -0.21 5.05
N ALA A 82 5.83 0.51 5.00
CA ALA A 82 6.92 0.35 5.93
C ALA A 82 6.64 0.99 7.29
N MET A 83 7.40 0.58 8.32
CA MET A 83 7.54 1.29 9.60
C MET A 83 6.22 1.56 10.33
N GLN A 84 5.28 0.64 10.28
CA GLN A 84 3.92 0.85 10.80
C GLN A 84 3.89 1.13 12.31
N ARG A 85 4.92 0.73 13.07
CA ARG A 85 5.04 1.03 14.51
C ARG A 85 5.31 2.50 14.82
N LEU A 86 5.71 3.32 13.84
CA LEU A 86 5.74 4.77 14.01
C LEU A 86 4.34 5.37 14.12
N TYR A 87 3.33 4.69 13.60
CA TYR A 87 1.95 5.19 13.58
C TYR A 87 1.12 4.63 14.72
N HIS A 88 1.36 3.39 15.10
CA HIS A 88 0.75 2.72 16.26
C HIS A 88 1.68 1.61 16.77
N HIS A 89 1.73 1.42 18.09
CA HIS A 89 2.64 0.44 18.71
C HIS A 89 2.40 -1.00 18.23
N ASP A 90 1.18 -1.39 17.83
CA ASP A 90 0.90 -2.72 17.28
C ASP A 90 1.33 -2.88 15.81
N GLY A 91 1.49 -1.78 15.08
CA GLY A 91 2.03 -1.73 13.72
C GLY A 91 1.49 -2.81 12.78
N ASP A 92 2.43 -3.58 12.20
CA ASP A 92 2.12 -4.66 11.24
C ASP A 92 1.16 -5.72 11.79
N LYS A 93 1.26 -6.04 13.09
CA LYS A 93 0.38 -7.02 13.77
C LYS A 93 -1.09 -6.59 13.73
N ALA A 94 -1.35 -5.31 14.00
CA ALA A 94 -2.71 -4.75 13.94
C ALA A 94 -3.31 -4.83 12.53
N SER A 95 -2.50 -4.43 11.53
CA SER A 95 -2.92 -4.42 10.12
C SER A 95 -3.17 -5.84 9.59
N ALA A 96 -2.31 -6.80 9.92
CA ALA A 96 -2.45 -8.19 9.50
C ALA A 96 -3.71 -8.83 10.10
N LYS A 97 -4.00 -8.61 11.40
CA LYS A 97 -5.22 -9.11 12.05
C LYS A 97 -6.48 -8.51 11.44
N ALA A 98 -6.47 -7.19 11.17
CA ALA A 98 -7.61 -6.52 10.55
C ALA A 98 -7.87 -7.05 9.13
N ALA A 99 -6.84 -7.19 8.29
CA ALA A 99 -6.96 -7.73 6.95
C ALA A 99 -7.51 -9.18 6.96
N ASN A 100 -6.98 -10.03 7.84
CA ASN A 100 -7.45 -11.41 8.01
C ASN A 100 -8.94 -11.46 8.38
N LYS A 101 -9.37 -10.62 9.33
CA LYS A 101 -10.78 -10.56 9.77
C LYS A 101 -11.73 -10.18 8.62
N PHE A 102 -11.27 -9.40 7.67
CA PHE A 102 -12.06 -8.98 6.50
C PHE A 102 -11.80 -9.84 5.25
N GLY A 103 -11.13 -10.98 5.38
CA GLY A 103 -10.88 -11.90 4.27
C GLY A 103 -10.11 -11.26 3.11
N THR A 104 -9.18 -10.33 3.40
CA THR A 104 -8.41 -9.65 2.36
C THR A 104 -6.90 -9.73 2.62
N PHE A 105 -6.07 -9.37 1.61
CA PHE A 105 -4.62 -9.41 1.74
C PHE A 105 -4.07 -8.39 2.74
N TYR A 106 -3.18 -8.85 3.58
CA TYR A 106 -2.18 -8.02 4.22
C TYR A 106 -0.89 -8.05 3.39
N SER A 107 -0.43 -6.89 2.93
CA SER A 107 0.85 -6.79 2.22
C SER A 107 1.94 -6.31 3.16
N MET A 108 2.89 -7.20 3.43
CA MET A 108 4.02 -6.94 4.32
C MET A 108 5.17 -6.29 3.55
N SER A 109 5.73 -5.21 4.07
CA SER A 109 6.92 -4.57 3.48
C SER A 109 8.22 -5.26 3.90
N THR A 110 9.24 -5.27 3.05
CA THR A 110 10.63 -5.57 3.43
C THR A 110 11.06 -4.81 4.69
N MET A 111 10.59 -3.57 4.82
CA MET A 111 10.91 -2.67 5.93
C MET A 111 9.85 -2.70 7.05
N ALA A 112 9.20 -3.84 7.25
CA ALA A 112 8.27 -4.05 8.34
C ALA A 112 8.98 -4.11 9.70
N ASN A 113 8.24 -3.80 10.75
CA ASN A 113 8.75 -3.84 12.12
C ASN A 113 8.61 -5.22 12.77
N ASN A 114 7.89 -6.12 12.16
CA ASN A 114 7.75 -7.51 12.57
C ASN A 114 8.45 -8.44 11.56
N THR A 115 8.81 -9.65 11.99
CA THR A 115 9.39 -10.63 11.10
C THR A 115 8.32 -11.30 10.22
N ILE A 116 8.76 -11.88 9.12
CA ILE A 116 7.93 -12.68 8.21
C ILE A 116 7.21 -13.78 8.98
N GLU A 117 7.95 -14.46 9.85
CA GLU A 117 7.49 -15.58 10.68
C GLU A 117 6.45 -15.14 11.73
N GLU A 118 6.70 -13.98 12.40
CA GLU A 118 5.74 -13.43 13.37
C GLU A 118 4.38 -13.14 12.72
N ILE A 119 4.38 -12.54 11.53
CA ILE A 119 3.13 -12.23 10.81
C ILE A 119 2.46 -13.49 10.29
N SER A 120 3.23 -14.47 9.80
CA SER A 120 2.68 -15.75 9.35
C SER A 120 2.00 -16.52 10.48
N ASN A 121 2.64 -16.59 11.64
CA ASN A 121 2.08 -17.27 12.82
C ASN A 121 0.84 -16.54 13.39
N LEU A 122 0.74 -15.23 13.17
CA LEU A 122 -0.33 -14.40 13.68
C LEU A 122 -1.62 -14.46 12.84
N SER A 123 -1.50 -14.71 11.54
CA SER A 123 -2.59 -14.59 10.58
C SER A 123 -2.60 -15.74 9.58
N SER A 124 -3.73 -16.46 9.51
CA SER A 124 -3.99 -17.47 8.47
C SER A 124 -4.54 -16.88 7.17
N GLY A 125 -4.87 -15.58 7.16
CA GLY A 125 -5.40 -14.88 5.99
C GLY A 125 -4.39 -14.71 4.85
N PRO A 126 -4.86 -14.23 3.70
CA PRO A 126 -4.02 -14.01 2.53
C PRO A 126 -2.88 -13.02 2.81
N LYS A 127 -1.65 -13.37 2.40
CA LYS A 127 -0.43 -12.59 2.66
C LYS A 127 0.36 -12.38 1.39
N LEU A 128 0.70 -11.10 1.11
CA LEU A 128 1.61 -10.67 0.05
C LEU A 128 2.88 -10.11 0.69
N PHE A 129 4.05 -10.43 0.16
CA PHE A 129 5.30 -9.82 0.58
C PHE A 129 5.80 -8.82 -0.47
N GLN A 130 6.13 -7.61 -0.05
CA GLN A 130 6.75 -6.63 -0.91
C GLN A 130 8.27 -6.69 -0.73
N LEU A 131 8.94 -6.96 -1.84
CA LEU A 131 10.38 -7.11 -1.94
C LEU A 131 11.03 -5.83 -2.47
N TYR A 132 12.15 -5.44 -1.88
CA TYR A 132 13.19 -4.62 -2.51
C TYR A 132 14.39 -5.50 -2.81
N VAL A 133 14.99 -5.34 -3.99
CA VAL A 133 16.26 -6.01 -4.34
C VAL A 133 17.40 -5.28 -3.64
N HIS A 134 18.28 -6.06 -3.02
CA HIS A 134 19.46 -5.58 -2.32
C HIS A 134 20.72 -5.80 -3.16
N LYS A 135 21.71 -4.92 -3.03
CA LYS A 135 23.04 -5.13 -3.60
C LYS A 135 23.65 -6.46 -3.14
N ASP A 136 23.49 -6.75 -1.84
CA ASP A 136 23.77 -8.10 -1.33
C ASP A 136 22.61 -9.03 -1.66
N GLN A 137 22.76 -9.78 -2.74
CA GLN A 137 21.74 -10.71 -3.21
C GLN A 137 21.41 -11.83 -2.21
N SER A 138 22.30 -12.11 -1.25
CA SER A 138 22.02 -13.09 -0.19
C SER A 138 20.85 -12.65 0.71
N ILE A 139 20.69 -11.34 0.93
CA ILE A 139 19.56 -10.78 1.68
C ILE A 139 18.26 -10.97 0.91
N THR A 140 18.27 -10.63 -0.39
CA THR A 140 17.12 -10.84 -1.29
C THR A 140 16.68 -12.30 -1.29
N ASN A 141 17.63 -13.22 -1.43
CA ASN A 141 17.37 -14.66 -1.44
C ASN A 141 16.79 -15.17 -0.11
N ASP A 142 17.36 -14.73 1.01
CA ASP A 142 16.86 -15.08 2.35
C ASP A 142 15.40 -14.65 2.54
N LEU A 143 15.07 -13.40 2.16
CA LEU A 143 13.69 -12.88 2.22
C LEU A 143 12.73 -13.74 1.40
N ILE A 144 13.09 -14.08 0.16
CA ILE A 144 12.25 -14.90 -0.72
C ILE A 144 12.05 -16.29 -0.10
N ASP A 145 13.12 -16.94 0.37
CA ASP A 145 13.06 -18.28 0.94
C ASP A 145 12.28 -18.33 2.27
N ARG A 146 12.41 -17.30 3.12
CA ARG A 146 11.63 -17.15 4.35
C ARG A 146 10.14 -16.97 4.06
N CYS A 147 9.78 -16.11 3.10
CA CYS A 147 8.39 -15.92 2.69
C CYS A 147 7.75 -17.23 2.21
N ARG A 148 8.47 -18.00 1.41
CA ARG A 148 8.01 -19.30 0.91
C ARG A 148 7.77 -20.29 2.06
N ARG A 149 8.73 -20.42 2.97
CA ARG A 149 8.61 -21.31 4.15
C ARG A 149 7.50 -20.86 5.09
N SER A 150 7.22 -19.58 5.15
CA SER A 150 6.17 -18.98 5.99
C SER A 150 4.80 -18.93 5.31
N GLY A 151 4.62 -19.54 4.13
CA GLY A 151 3.33 -19.66 3.46
C GLY A 151 2.73 -18.33 3.01
N PHE A 152 3.54 -17.40 2.49
CA PHE A 152 3.02 -16.22 1.80
C PHE A 152 2.45 -16.66 0.44
N ASP A 153 1.32 -16.07 0.05
CA ASP A 153 0.57 -16.47 -1.15
C ASP A 153 1.11 -15.82 -2.43
N GLY A 154 1.76 -14.66 -2.30
CA GLY A 154 2.34 -13.94 -3.43
C GLY A 154 3.47 -13.03 -3.00
N MET A 155 4.17 -12.52 -4.00
CA MET A 155 5.24 -11.55 -3.84
C MET A 155 5.07 -10.38 -4.80
N CYS A 156 5.42 -9.15 -4.40
CA CYS A 156 5.53 -8.03 -5.32
C CYS A 156 6.89 -7.35 -5.19
N LEU A 157 7.56 -7.17 -6.32
CA LEU A 157 8.79 -6.39 -6.40
C LEU A 157 8.46 -4.93 -6.67
N THR A 158 8.94 -4.04 -5.79
CA THR A 158 8.80 -2.59 -6.00
C THR A 158 9.91 -2.09 -6.90
N VAL A 159 9.54 -1.49 -8.04
CA VAL A 159 10.48 -1.06 -9.09
C VAL A 159 10.55 0.46 -9.29
N ASP A 160 9.72 1.22 -8.59
CA ASP A 160 9.64 2.69 -8.66
C ASP A 160 10.47 3.42 -7.58
N THR A 161 11.30 2.68 -6.81
CA THR A 161 12.06 3.25 -5.67
C THR A 161 13.55 2.90 -5.80
N LEU A 162 14.13 3.17 -6.97
CA LEU A 162 15.57 3.01 -7.20
C LEU A 162 16.39 4.05 -6.43
N VAL A 163 15.80 5.23 -6.24
CA VAL A 163 16.31 6.32 -5.40
C VAL A 163 15.15 6.87 -4.56
N ALA A 164 15.46 7.52 -3.45
CA ALA A 164 14.44 8.16 -2.63
C ALA A 164 13.87 9.41 -3.32
N GLY A 165 12.56 9.53 -3.40
CA GLY A 165 11.90 10.76 -3.86
C GLY A 165 12.16 11.93 -2.90
N ASN A 166 12.21 13.16 -3.44
CA ASN A 166 12.45 14.38 -2.67
C ASN A 166 11.21 14.79 -1.87
N ARG A 167 11.09 14.34 -0.64
CA ARG A 167 9.96 14.65 0.26
C ARG A 167 10.28 15.88 1.10
N GLU A 168 10.00 17.06 0.58
CA GLU A 168 10.33 18.32 1.24
C GLU A 168 9.72 18.46 2.64
N ARG A 169 8.55 17.89 2.90
CA ARG A 169 7.95 17.92 4.25
C ARG A 169 8.81 17.18 5.26
N ASP A 170 9.49 16.10 4.87
CA ASP A 170 10.39 15.37 5.76
C ASP A 170 11.61 16.23 6.08
N HIS A 171 12.18 16.96 5.10
CA HIS A 171 13.25 17.91 5.31
C HIS A 171 12.82 19.08 6.23
N ARG A 172 11.65 19.67 5.98
CA ARG A 172 11.12 20.79 6.79
C ARG A 172 10.81 20.42 8.24
N THR A 173 10.46 19.17 8.50
CA THR A 173 10.22 18.67 9.87
C THR A 173 11.46 18.06 10.50
N GLY A 174 12.55 17.93 9.75
CA GLY A 174 13.78 17.27 10.19
C GLY A 174 13.65 15.77 10.39
N PHE A 175 12.60 15.15 9.81
CA PHE A 175 12.44 13.70 9.72
C PHE A 175 13.31 13.15 8.59
N THR A 176 14.59 13.52 8.66
CA THR A 176 15.64 13.17 7.69
C THR A 176 16.52 12.08 8.27
N THR A 177 17.55 11.67 7.51
CA THR A 177 18.55 10.73 7.97
C THR A 177 19.94 11.33 7.87
N PRO A 178 20.65 11.42 9.00
CA PRO A 178 20.13 11.26 10.38
C PRO A 178 19.04 12.31 10.68
N PRO A 179 18.12 12.07 11.65
CA PRO A 179 17.12 13.05 12.01
C PRO A 179 17.75 14.33 12.51
N LYS A 180 17.33 15.44 11.91
CA LYS A 180 17.70 16.80 12.32
C LYS A 180 16.43 17.53 12.78
N LEU A 181 15.80 17.00 13.85
CA LEU A 181 14.52 17.53 14.34
C LEU A 181 14.63 19.01 14.67
N THR A 182 13.72 19.80 14.13
CA THR A 182 13.60 21.22 14.44
C THR A 182 13.04 21.41 15.87
N LEU A 183 13.24 22.58 16.47
CA LEU A 183 12.63 22.90 17.77
C LEU A 183 11.10 22.73 17.72
N LYS A 184 10.46 23.13 16.62
CA LYS A 184 9.02 22.93 16.39
C LYS A 184 8.64 21.45 16.39
N SER A 185 9.47 20.59 15.81
CA SER A 185 9.25 19.13 15.82
C SER A 185 9.42 18.54 17.21
N LEU A 186 10.42 18.96 17.96
CA LEU A 186 10.62 18.54 19.35
C LEU A 186 9.44 18.94 20.25
N LEU A 187 8.94 20.17 20.11
CA LEU A 187 7.73 20.62 20.79
C LEU A 187 6.50 19.80 20.39
N SER A 188 6.42 19.39 19.12
CA SER A 188 5.33 18.53 18.67
C SER A 188 5.40 17.14 19.32
N PHE A 189 6.57 16.53 19.51
CA PHE A 189 6.68 15.28 20.27
C PHE A 189 6.26 15.48 21.73
N ALA A 190 6.69 16.56 22.37
CA ALA A 190 6.28 16.89 23.76
C ALA A 190 4.76 17.08 23.90
N ALA A 191 4.10 17.61 22.85
CA ALA A 191 2.64 17.80 22.82
C ALA A 191 1.86 16.49 22.56
N HIS A 192 2.54 15.36 22.26
CA HIS A 192 1.92 14.06 22.02
C HIS A 192 2.42 12.99 23.02
N PRO A 193 2.21 13.20 24.34
CA PRO A 193 2.79 12.33 25.37
C PRO A 193 2.32 10.87 25.27
N THR A 194 1.08 10.64 24.87
CA THR A 194 0.57 9.27 24.65
C THR A 194 1.34 8.53 23.56
N TRP A 195 1.69 9.20 22.46
CA TRP A 195 2.50 8.62 21.41
C TRP A 195 3.91 8.30 21.91
N VAL A 196 4.55 9.25 22.61
CA VAL A 196 5.90 9.09 23.17
C VAL A 196 5.91 7.93 24.17
N PHE A 197 4.95 7.89 25.09
CA PHE A 197 4.84 6.83 26.08
C PHE A 197 4.71 5.45 25.41
N ASN A 198 3.76 5.29 24.48
CA ASN A 198 3.57 4.05 23.75
C ASN A 198 4.81 3.63 22.95
N TYR A 199 5.55 4.58 22.38
CA TYR A 199 6.79 4.31 21.66
C TYR A 199 7.89 3.78 22.58
N LEU A 200 7.96 4.27 23.82
CA LEU A 200 9.00 3.90 24.80
C LEU A 200 8.72 2.58 25.52
N ILE A 201 7.45 2.28 25.87
CA ILE A 201 7.11 1.11 26.69
C ILE A 201 6.90 -0.18 25.88
N HIS A 202 6.64 -0.08 24.58
CA HIS A 202 6.45 -1.25 23.74
C HIS A 202 7.78 -1.68 23.10
N GLU A 203 7.74 -2.80 22.33
CA GLU A 203 8.94 -3.30 21.66
C GLU A 203 9.68 -2.19 20.90
N LYS A 204 11.00 -2.19 20.96
CA LYS A 204 11.82 -1.19 20.24
C LYS A 204 11.57 -1.25 18.74
N PHE A 205 11.60 -0.09 18.11
CA PHE A 205 11.56 0.01 16.66
C PHE A 205 12.76 -0.72 16.05
N LYS A 206 12.51 -1.58 15.07
CA LYS A 206 13.54 -2.28 14.29
C LYS A 206 12.99 -2.59 12.90
N LEU A 207 13.88 -2.73 11.91
CA LEU A 207 13.56 -3.29 10.61
C LEU A 207 13.78 -4.81 10.70
N ALA A 208 12.75 -5.53 11.16
CA ALA A 208 12.90 -6.89 11.69
C ALA A 208 13.41 -7.93 10.66
N ASN A 209 13.19 -7.69 9.36
CA ASN A 209 13.57 -8.66 8.31
C ASN A 209 14.97 -8.45 7.76
N VAL A 210 15.61 -7.32 8.04
CA VAL A 210 16.90 -6.94 7.48
C VAL A 210 17.96 -6.60 8.55
N ALA A 211 17.56 -6.42 9.80
CA ALA A 211 18.43 -5.99 10.90
C ALA A 211 19.52 -7.02 11.29
N THR A 212 19.27 -8.31 11.09
CA THR A 212 20.20 -9.38 11.52
C THR A 212 21.50 -9.46 10.71
N LYS A 213 21.56 -8.80 9.57
CA LYS A 213 22.75 -8.80 8.68
C LYS A 213 23.52 -7.46 8.69
N THR A 214 23.03 -6.46 9.41
CA THR A 214 23.61 -5.09 9.42
C THR A 214 23.94 -4.59 10.82
N ASP A 215 24.24 -5.47 11.79
CA ASP A 215 24.52 -5.13 13.18
C ASP A 215 25.74 -4.19 13.35
N LYS A 216 25.51 -2.89 13.11
CA LYS A 216 26.35 -1.80 13.55
C LYS A 216 25.49 -0.72 14.21
N GLY A 217 25.10 -0.95 15.47
CA GLY A 217 24.73 0.10 16.42
C GLY A 217 23.35 0.74 16.26
N THR A 218 22.68 0.78 17.33
CA THR A 218 21.34 1.20 17.71
C THR A 218 20.99 2.69 17.51
N ASN A 219 21.15 3.26 16.32
CA ASN A 219 20.60 4.59 16.02
C ASN A 219 19.54 4.49 14.93
N ILE A 220 18.28 4.43 15.39
CA ILE A 220 17.08 4.05 14.63
C ILE A 220 16.89 4.85 13.34
N ALA A 221 17.21 6.12 13.34
CA ALA A 221 16.99 6.98 12.18
C ALA A 221 18.17 6.97 11.20
N LYS A 222 19.38 6.72 11.68
CA LYS A 222 20.55 6.53 10.84
C LYS A 222 20.45 5.21 10.06
N SER A 223 19.69 4.24 10.61
CA SER A 223 19.62 2.89 10.02
C SER A 223 18.72 2.77 8.79
N VAL A 224 17.59 3.49 8.68
CA VAL A 224 16.58 3.22 7.63
C VAL A 224 16.95 3.84 6.29
N ILE A 225 17.29 5.12 6.23
CA ILE A 225 17.59 5.77 4.94
C ILE A 225 19.03 5.46 4.52
N ASP A 226 19.98 5.38 5.49
CA ASP A 226 21.33 4.89 5.19
C ASP A 226 21.26 3.47 4.65
N TYR A 227 20.42 2.62 5.24
CA TYR A 227 20.17 1.28 4.75
C TYR A 227 19.59 1.30 3.32
N ILE A 228 18.61 2.15 3.02
CA ILE A 228 18.05 2.29 1.67
C ILE A 228 19.14 2.72 0.70
N ASN A 229 19.89 3.77 1.03
CA ASN A 229 20.93 4.32 0.14
C ASN A 229 22.10 3.36 -0.06
N GLU A 230 22.47 2.60 0.97
CA GLU A 230 23.58 1.65 0.91
C GLU A 230 23.20 0.33 0.24
N GLN A 231 21.99 -0.17 0.49
CA GLN A 231 21.57 -1.51 0.13
C GLN A 231 20.73 -1.58 -1.15
N TYR A 232 20.04 -0.50 -1.54
CA TYR A 232 19.29 -0.54 -2.78
C TYR A 232 20.20 -0.30 -3.98
N ASP A 233 19.98 -1.10 -5.02
CA ASP A 233 20.74 -0.99 -6.25
C ASP A 233 20.01 -0.07 -7.25
N PRO A 234 20.53 1.16 -7.50
CA PRO A 234 19.94 2.05 -8.51
C PRO A 234 20.11 1.53 -9.94
N ALA A 235 20.97 0.53 -10.13
CA ALA A 235 21.19 -0.12 -11.42
C ALA A 235 20.31 -1.38 -11.64
N MET A 236 19.40 -1.68 -10.68
CA MET A 236 18.43 -2.77 -10.81
C MET A 236 17.71 -2.71 -12.17
N ASN A 237 17.61 -3.86 -12.83
CA ASN A 237 17.10 -3.96 -14.18
C ASN A 237 16.15 -5.17 -14.35
N TRP A 238 15.67 -5.39 -15.56
CA TRP A 238 14.73 -6.47 -15.88
C TRP A 238 15.25 -7.88 -15.61
N LYS A 239 16.58 -8.10 -15.70
CA LYS A 239 17.18 -9.42 -15.37
C LYS A 239 17.11 -9.72 -13.88
N ASP A 240 17.24 -8.69 -13.05
CA ASP A 240 17.09 -8.81 -11.60
C ASP A 240 15.63 -9.12 -11.22
N ALA A 241 14.68 -8.46 -11.90
CA ALA A 241 13.26 -8.76 -11.74
C ALA A 241 12.92 -10.19 -12.18
N GLU A 242 13.39 -10.62 -13.35
CA GLU A 242 13.22 -12.00 -13.86
C GLU A 242 13.82 -13.03 -12.90
N TYR A 243 15.00 -12.75 -12.34
CA TYR A 243 15.60 -13.60 -11.31
C TYR A 243 14.68 -13.77 -10.09
N CYS A 244 14.11 -12.68 -9.58
CA CYS A 244 13.19 -12.74 -8.45
C CYS A 244 11.92 -13.53 -8.76
N VAL A 245 11.34 -13.36 -9.96
CA VAL A 245 10.18 -14.14 -10.44
C VAL A 245 10.51 -15.63 -10.44
N LYS A 246 11.62 -16.02 -11.07
CA LYS A 246 12.06 -17.43 -11.14
C LYS A 246 12.37 -18.00 -9.75
N LYS A 247 13.04 -17.21 -8.91
CA LYS A 247 13.40 -17.65 -7.55
C LYS A 247 12.17 -17.83 -6.66
N TRP A 248 11.17 -16.95 -6.78
CA TRP A 248 9.91 -17.09 -6.04
C TRP A 248 9.09 -18.29 -6.51
N ASN A 249 9.01 -18.51 -7.82
CA ASN A 249 8.29 -19.61 -8.46
C ASN A 249 6.83 -19.74 -7.95
N GLY A 250 6.08 -18.65 -8.00
CA GLY A 250 4.69 -18.54 -7.56
C GLY A 250 4.07 -17.23 -8.05
N PRO A 251 2.87 -16.86 -7.60
CA PRO A 251 2.23 -15.61 -7.99
C PRO A 251 3.12 -14.40 -7.66
N PHE A 252 3.45 -13.60 -8.69
CA PHE A 252 4.40 -12.49 -8.59
C PHE A 252 3.91 -11.25 -9.33
N ALA A 253 4.04 -10.09 -8.69
CA ALA A 253 3.72 -8.80 -9.29
C ALA A 253 4.92 -7.86 -9.38
N LEU A 254 4.95 -6.99 -10.40
CA LEU A 254 5.75 -5.77 -10.35
C LEU A 254 4.88 -4.63 -9.83
N LYS A 255 5.37 -3.90 -8.80
CA LYS A 255 4.72 -2.72 -8.24
C LYS A 255 5.47 -1.45 -8.65
N GLY A 256 4.76 -0.50 -9.25
CA GLY A 256 5.35 0.74 -9.79
C GLY A 256 5.28 0.81 -11.31
N VAL A 257 4.54 -0.09 -11.95
CA VAL A 257 4.34 -0.10 -13.40
C VAL A 257 3.37 1.00 -13.78
N MET A 258 3.79 1.89 -14.72
CA MET A 258 3.01 3.04 -15.16
C MET A 258 2.92 3.16 -16.68
N SER A 259 3.49 2.20 -17.44
CA SER A 259 3.48 2.20 -18.91
C SER A 259 2.97 0.87 -19.46
N VAL A 260 2.39 0.92 -20.67
CA VAL A 260 1.98 -0.28 -21.42
C VAL A 260 3.22 -1.11 -21.81
N GLU A 261 4.34 -0.47 -22.11
CA GLU A 261 5.59 -1.15 -22.46
C GLU A 261 6.09 -2.01 -21.30
N ASP A 262 6.18 -1.44 -20.10
CA ASP A 262 6.62 -2.18 -18.92
C ASP A 262 5.62 -3.27 -18.51
N ALA A 263 4.33 -3.04 -18.69
CA ALA A 263 3.32 -4.06 -18.47
C ALA A 263 3.48 -5.27 -19.40
N LYS A 264 3.83 -5.05 -20.68
CA LYS A 264 4.15 -6.14 -21.63
C LYS A 264 5.43 -6.88 -21.22
N ARG A 265 6.48 -6.15 -20.84
CA ARG A 265 7.72 -6.77 -20.34
C ARG A 265 7.51 -7.59 -19.07
N ALA A 266 6.56 -7.19 -18.20
CA ALA A 266 6.21 -7.99 -17.04
C ALA A 266 5.67 -9.38 -17.41
N ILE A 267 4.93 -9.49 -18.52
CA ILE A 267 4.52 -10.81 -19.07
C ILE A 267 5.75 -11.63 -19.50
N ASP A 268 6.66 -11.00 -20.24
CA ASP A 268 7.83 -11.69 -20.82
C ASP A 268 8.73 -12.31 -19.74
N ILE A 269 8.84 -11.67 -18.57
CA ILE A 269 9.62 -12.22 -17.44
C ILE A 269 8.83 -13.18 -16.54
N GLY A 270 7.55 -13.45 -16.85
CA GLY A 270 6.72 -14.43 -16.14
C GLY A 270 5.97 -13.90 -14.93
N CYS A 271 5.72 -12.59 -14.82
CA CYS A 271 4.81 -12.07 -13.80
C CYS A 271 3.38 -12.56 -14.01
N SER A 272 2.65 -12.78 -12.92
CA SER A 272 1.21 -13.10 -12.93
C SER A 272 0.33 -11.87 -12.73
N ALA A 273 0.90 -10.80 -12.21
CA ALA A 273 0.19 -9.55 -11.89
C ALA A 273 1.07 -8.31 -12.06
N ILE A 274 0.44 -7.16 -12.15
CA ILE A 274 1.08 -5.84 -11.99
C ILE A 274 0.29 -4.97 -11.04
N MET A 275 0.99 -4.12 -10.28
CA MET A 275 0.40 -3.06 -9.50
C MET A 275 0.71 -1.72 -10.18
N ILE A 276 -0.31 -1.12 -10.82
CA ILE A 276 -0.20 0.21 -11.40
C ILE A 276 -0.10 1.21 -10.26
N SER A 277 1.06 1.82 -10.10
CA SER A 277 1.41 2.62 -8.94
C SER A 277 2.49 3.65 -9.27
N ASN A 278 2.37 4.84 -8.71
CA ASN A 278 3.42 5.87 -8.65
C ASN A 278 3.87 6.11 -7.20
N HIS A 279 3.82 5.06 -6.36
CA HIS A 279 4.16 5.11 -4.94
C HIS A 279 3.34 6.12 -4.14
N GLY A 280 2.10 6.39 -4.57
CA GLY A 280 1.22 7.37 -3.93
C GLY A 280 1.72 8.82 -4.05
N GLY A 281 2.41 9.15 -5.15
CA GLY A 281 2.97 10.48 -5.42
C GLY A 281 4.17 10.82 -4.53
N ARG A 282 4.97 9.82 -4.13
CA ARG A 282 6.10 9.98 -3.19
C ARG A 282 7.46 9.78 -3.87
N GLN A 283 7.47 9.53 -5.18
CA GLN A 283 8.66 9.30 -6.00
C GLN A 283 8.75 10.37 -7.09
N LEU A 284 8.53 10.07 -8.35
CA LEU A 284 8.56 11.04 -9.43
C LEU A 284 7.32 11.95 -9.36
N ASP A 285 7.49 13.25 -9.05
CA ASP A 285 6.42 14.23 -9.19
C ASP A 285 6.23 14.61 -10.67
N GLY A 286 5.04 15.05 -11.07
CA GLY A 286 4.67 15.25 -12.47
C GLY A 286 4.31 13.94 -13.22
N SER A 287 4.38 12.78 -12.57
CA SER A 287 3.89 11.51 -13.12
C SER A 287 2.37 11.49 -13.23
N ARG A 288 1.85 10.73 -14.20
CA ARG A 288 0.40 10.48 -14.30
C ARG A 288 -0.15 9.76 -13.08
N SER A 289 -1.45 9.91 -12.84
CA SER A 289 -2.16 9.09 -11.85
C SER A 289 -2.24 7.62 -12.31
N PRO A 290 -2.16 6.64 -11.39
CA PRO A 290 -2.44 5.25 -11.72
C PRO A 290 -3.80 5.04 -12.38
N PHE A 291 -4.83 5.80 -11.97
CA PHE A 291 -6.17 5.72 -12.57
C PHE A 291 -6.19 6.21 -14.03
N ASP A 292 -5.39 7.22 -14.38
CA ASP A 292 -5.26 7.69 -15.77
C ASP A 292 -4.60 6.65 -16.70
N GLN A 293 -3.85 5.69 -16.16
CA GLN A 293 -3.12 4.68 -16.93
C GLN A 293 -3.85 3.34 -17.03
N ILE A 294 -4.83 3.09 -16.14
CA ILE A 294 -5.40 1.76 -15.99
C ILE A 294 -6.06 1.24 -17.27
N LYS A 295 -6.83 2.09 -17.97
CA LYS A 295 -7.53 1.66 -19.19
C LYS A 295 -6.55 1.24 -20.28
N ALA A 296 -5.55 2.05 -20.59
CA ALA A 296 -4.57 1.74 -21.63
C ALA A 296 -3.77 0.46 -21.31
N ILE A 297 -3.40 0.27 -20.05
CA ILE A 297 -2.68 -0.93 -19.62
C ILE A 297 -3.59 -2.15 -19.64
N SER A 298 -4.84 -2.02 -19.16
CA SER A 298 -5.82 -3.11 -19.17
C SER A 298 -6.16 -3.57 -20.58
N ASP A 299 -6.37 -2.65 -21.51
CA ASP A 299 -6.65 -2.97 -22.92
C ASP A 299 -5.47 -3.74 -23.56
N ALA A 300 -4.24 -3.51 -23.09
CA ALA A 300 -3.04 -4.11 -23.66
C ALA A 300 -2.66 -5.48 -23.06
N VAL A 301 -2.93 -5.71 -21.76
CA VAL A 301 -2.42 -6.88 -21.04
C VAL A 301 -3.41 -7.52 -20.07
N GLY A 302 -4.63 -7.00 -19.94
CA GLY A 302 -5.60 -7.44 -18.93
C GLY A 302 -6.12 -8.88 -19.11
N ASP A 303 -5.92 -9.49 -20.27
CA ASP A 303 -6.18 -10.90 -20.55
C ASP A 303 -5.07 -11.84 -20.05
N LYS A 304 -3.87 -11.32 -19.79
CA LYS A 304 -2.67 -12.08 -19.42
C LYS A 304 -2.19 -11.81 -18.02
N LEU A 305 -2.45 -10.63 -17.46
CA LEU A 305 -2.01 -10.21 -16.14
C LEU A 305 -3.17 -9.80 -15.24
N GLU A 306 -3.09 -10.13 -13.97
CA GLU A 306 -3.95 -9.53 -12.96
C GLU A 306 -3.51 -8.07 -12.74
N ILE A 307 -4.46 -7.14 -12.91
CA ILE A 307 -4.19 -5.70 -12.76
C ILE A 307 -4.69 -5.22 -11.41
N ILE A 308 -3.80 -4.62 -10.63
CA ILE A 308 -4.10 -4.02 -9.33
C ILE A 308 -3.87 -2.52 -9.43
N LEU A 309 -4.87 -1.72 -9.04
CA LEU A 309 -4.69 -0.28 -8.92
C LEU A 309 -4.19 0.07 -7.52
N ASP A 310 -3.03 0.74 -7.43
CA ASP A 310 -2.44 1.20 -6.17
C ASP A 310 -2.25 2.72 -6.15
N GLY A 311 -2.94 3.39 -5.26
CA GLY A 311 -2.86 4.85 -5.07
C GLY A 311 -4.15 5.60 -5.40
N GLY A 312 -4.33 6.75 -4.76
CA GLY A 312 -5.47 7.65 -4.98
C GLY A 312 -6.81 7.22 -4.40
N ILE A 313 -6.98 5.97 -4.00
CA ILE A 313 -8.23 5.44 -3.45
C ILE A 313 -8.60 6.15 -2.13
N ARG A 314 -9.84 6.67 -2.07
CA ARG A 314 -10.41 7.36 -0.89
C ARG A 314 -11.86 6.98 -0.62
N ARG A 315 -12.55 6.33 -1.57
CA ARG A 315 -13.97 5.99 -1.52
C ARG A 315 -14.24 4.64 -2.17
N GLY A 316 -15.32 3.98 -1.80
CA GLY A 316 -15.81 2.79 -2.48
C GLY A 316 -16.13 3.03 -3.97
N SER A 317 -16.59 4.24 -4.34
CA SER A 317 -16.81 4.61 -5.74
C SER A 317 -15.52 4.64 -6.57
N HIS A 318 -14.38 4.98 -5.97
CA HIS A 318 -13.08 4.91 -6.64
C HIS A 318 -12.71 3.45 -6.97
N VAL A 319 -13.05 2.52 -6.06
CA VAL A 319 -12.86 1.09 -6.30
C VAL A 319 -13.73 0.62 -7.47
N LEU A 320 -15.01 1.00 -7.51
CA LEU A 320 -15.90 0.63 -8.63
C LEU A 320 -15.37 1.17 -9.96
N LYS A 321 -14.92 2.44 -9.99
CA LYS A 321 -14.33 3.04 -11.20
C LYS A 321 -13.08 2.27 -11.65
N ALA A 322 -12.21 1.90 -10.71
CA ALA A 322 -11.00 1.14 -11.02
C ALA A 322 -11.31 -0.27 -11.57
N ILE A 323 -12.27 -0.99 -10.96
CA ILE A 323 -12.71 -2.31 -11.45
C ILE A 323 -13.34 -2.19 -12.83
N ALA A 324 -14.23 -1.22 -13.03
CA ALA A 324 -14.87 -0.98 -14.31
C ALA A 324 -13.88 -0.56 -15.42
N ALA A 325 -12.77 0.08 -15.05
CA ALA A 325 -11.67 0.42 -15.96
C ALA A 325 -10.70 -0.74 -16.24
N GLY A 326 -10.87 -1.91 -15.58
CA GLY A 326 -10.12 -3.12 -15.85
C GLY A 326 -9.22 -3.63 -14.71
N ALA A 327 -9.26 -3.00 -13.52
CA ALA A 327 -8.58 -3.58 -12.37
C ALA A 327 -9.32 -4.83 -11.87
N LYS A 328 -8.56 -5.81 -11.39
CA LYS A 328 -9.08 -6.99 -10.69
C LYS A 328 -9.26 -6.74 -9.20
N ALA A 329 -8.41 -5.88 -8.65
CA ALA A 329 -8.46 -5.40 -7.27
C ALA A 329 -7.78 -4.04 -7.14
N CYS A 330 -7.96 -3.41 -5.98
CA CYS A 330 -7.29 -2.17 -5.61
C CYS A 330 -6.48 -2.37 -4.33
N SER A 331 -5.45 -1.52 -4.11
CA SER A 331 -4.78 -1.42 -2.83
C SER A 331 -4.67 0.02 -2.37
N PHE A 332 -4.54 0.23 -1.06
CA PHE A 332 -4.42 1.57 -0.50
C PHE A 332 -3.43 1.61 0.67
N GLY A 333 -2.56 2.63 0.67
CA GLY A 333 -1.53 2.86 1.69
C GLY A 333 -1.95 3.91 2.71
N LYS A 334 -1.90 5.20 2.35
CA LYS A 334 -2.15 6.33 3.28
C LYS A 334 -3.45 6.19 4.05
N MET A 335 -4.49 5.66 3.41
CA MET A 335 -5.81 5.51 3.98
C MET A 335 -5.80 4.60 5.22
N PHE A 336 -5.17 3.41 5.12
CA PHE A 336 -5.11 2.52 6.26
C PHE A 336 -4.06 2.97 7.30
N LEU A 337 -2.97 3.63 6.89
CA LEU A 337 -2.01 4.17 7.86
C LEU A 337 -2.63 5.24 8.76
N PHE A 338 -3.49 6.10 8.22
CA PHE A 338 -4.23 7.05 9.05
C PHE A 338 -5.21 6.34 9.98
N SER A 339 -5.88 5.29 9.52
CA SER A 339 -6.79 4.52 10.36
C SER A 339 -6.05 3.73 11.44
N LEU A 340 -4.88 3.18 11.11
CA LEU A 340 -3.98 2.54 12.08
C LEU A 340 -3.54 3.54 13.17
N ALA A 341 -3.11 4.74 12.78
CA ALA A 341 -2.76 5.81 13.72
C ALA A 341 -3.96 6.27 14.56
N ALA A 342 -5.15 6.28 13.97
CA ALA A 342 -6.38 6.68 14.65
C ALA A 342 -6.83 5.69 15.72
N GLY A 343 -6.56 4.36 15.57
CA GLY A 343 -7.11 3.39 16.51
C GLY A 343 -6.53 1.97 16.45
N GLY A 344 -5.29 1.80 15.96
CA GLY A 344 -4.67 0.48 15.86
C GLY A 344 -5.50 -0.49 15.02
N GLN A 345 -5.61 -1.73 15.45
CA GLN A 345 -6.41 -2.76 14.79
C GLN A 345 -7.86 -2.32 14.57
N GLN A 346 -8.50 -1.77 15.61
CA GLN A 346 -9.89 -1.31 15.53
C GLN A 346 -10.06 -0.17 14.51
N GLY A 347 -9.04 0.69 14.36
CA GLY A 347 -9.03 1.74 13.35
C GLY A 347 -9.02 1.19 11.93
N VAL A 348 -8.17 0.19 11.66
CA VAL A 348 -8.09 -0.47 10.36
C VAL A 348 -9.37 -1.26 10.06
N GLU A 349 -9.91 -1.98 11.04
CA GLU A 349 -11.19 -2.70 10.90
C GLU A 349 -12.34 -1.74 10.59
N HIS A 350 -12.42 -0.59 11.29
CA HIS A 350 -13.44 0.43 11.03
C HIS A 350 -13.35 0.97 9.61
N LEU A 351 -12.14 1.25 9.13
CA LEU A 351 -11.91 1.66 7.75
C LEU A 351 -12.36 0.60 6.75
N LEU A 352 -11.92 -0.66 6.93
CA LEU A 352 -12.27 -1.76 6.03
C LEU A 352 -13.79 -1.96 5.97
N LYS A 353 -14.48 -1.87 7.12
CA LYS A 353 -15.93 -1.92 7.17
C LYS A 353 -16.56 -0.74 6.41
N THR A 354 -16.09 0.48 6.63
CA THR A 354 -16.62 1.68 5.95
C THR A 354 -16.51 1.55 4.43
N ILE A 355 -15.34 1.14 3.92
CA ILE A 355 -15.12 0.96 2.48
C ILE A 355 -15.95 -0.22 1.93
N HIS A 356 -16.02 -1.33 2.65
CA HIS A 356 -16.88 -2.45 2.27
C HIS A 356 -18.35 -2.01 2.13
N ASP A 357 -18.87 -1.28 3.11
CA ASP A 357 -20.25 -0.80 3.09
C ASP A 357 -20.48 0.22 1.94
N GLU A 358 -19.49 1.09 1.65
CA GLU A 358 -19.55 1.99 0.49
C GLU A 358 -19.58 1.22 -0.84
N ILE A 359 -18.70 0.21 -1.01
CA ILE A 359 -18.67 -0.61 -2.21
C ILE A 359 -20.01 -1.34 -2.37
N ASN A 360 -20.49 -2.01 -1.33
CA ASN A 360 -21.74 -2.76 -1.33
C ASN A 360 -22.93 -1.87 -1.73
N ARG A 361 -23.09 -0.72 -1.07
CA ARG A 361 -24.15 0.25 -1.39
C ARG A 361 -24.06 0.74 -2.83
N ASN A 362 -22.85 1.08 -3.28
CA ASN A 362 -22.65 1.60 -4.63
C ASN A 362 -22.89 0.53 -5.70
N MET A 363 -22.57 -0.73 -5.46
CA MET A 363 -22.90 -1.86 -6.33
C MET A 363 -24.42 -1.97 -6.53
N VAL A 364 -25.19 -1.86 -5.45
CA VAL A 364 -26.67 -1.87 -5.53
C VAL A 364 -27.18 -0.68 -6.36
N LEU A 365 -26.65 0.53 -6.10
CA LEU A 365 -27.02 1.75 -6.85
C LEU A 365 -26.61 1.68 -8.32
N MET A 366 -25.52 0.98 -8.64
CA MET A 366 -25.06 0.72 -10.01
C MET A 366 -25.89 -0.34 -10.75
N GLY A 367 -26.75 -1.08 -10.04
CA GLY A 367 -27.48 -2.21 -10.60
C GLY A 367 -26.59 -3.42 -10.91
N CYS A 368 -25.47 -3.61 -10.19
CA CYS A 368 -24.50 -4.68 -10.42
C CYS A 368 -24.57 -5.73 -9.31
N LYS A 369 -24.78 -7.00 -9.67
CA LYS A 369 -24.88 -8.15 -8.74
C LYS A 369 -23.52 -8.69 -8.31
N ASN A 370 -22.50 -8.50 -9.11
CA ASN A 370 -21.13 -8.95 -8.87
C ASN A 370 -20.13 -8.07 -9.64
N LEU A 371 -18.84 -8.21 -9.32
CA LEU A 371 -17.78 -7.38 -9.90
C LEU A 371 -17.62 -7.56 -11.42
N LYS A 372 -18.04 -8.70 -12.01
CA LYS A 372 -17.94 -8.94 -13.45
C LYS A 372 -18.88 -8.05 -14.25
N GLU A 373 -19.95 -7.56 -13.62
CA GLU A 373 -20.90 -6.63 -14.24
C GLU A 373 -20.38 -5.18 -14.27
N LEU A 374 -19.30 -4.88 -13.51
CA LEU A 374 -18.55 -3.63 -13.60
C LEU A 374 -17.56 -3.71 -14.76
N ASN A 375 -17.87 -3.09 -15.86
CA ASN A 375 -17.01 -3.04 -17.05
C ASN A 375 -17.02 -1.61 -17.64
N SER A 376 -16.27 -1.40 -18.72
CA SER A 376 -16.08 -0.08 -19.34
C SER A 376 -17.39 0.62 -19.78
N SER A 377 -18.47 -0.14 -20.04
CA SER A 377 -19.78 0.46 -20.35
C SER A 377 -20.43 1.19 -19.17
N LYS A 378 -19.91 0.99 -17.95
CA LYS A 378 -20.34 1.68 -16.74
C LYS A 378 -19.58 2.98 -16.48
N LEU A 379 -18.69 3.38 -17.39
CA LEU A 379 -17.84 4.57 -17.25
C LEU A 379 -18.04 5.54 -18.39
N ILE A 380 -18.03 6.82 -18.06
CA ILE A 380 -17.87 7.93 -19.00
C ILE A 380 -16.72 8.80 -18.51
N TYR A 381 -15.72 9.00 -19.36
CA TYR A 381 -14.64 9.96 -19.13
C TYR A 381 -15.05 11.33 -19.63
N ARG A 382 -14.80 12.36 -18.83
CA ARG A 382 -15.09 13.77 -19.18
C ARG A 382 -14.05 14.34 -20.12
#